data_36895a802cb4e57570edafc6dfb08f27
#
_entry.id   36895a802cb4e57570edafc6dfb08f27
#
_cell.length_a   1.000
_cell.length_b   1.000
_cell.length_c   1.000
_cell.angle_alpha   90.00
_cell.angle_beta   90.00
_cell.angle_gamma   90.00
#
_symmetry.space_group_name_H-M   'P 1'
#
loop_
_entity.id
_entity.type
_entity.pdbx_description
1 polymer ?
#
loop_
_entity_poly.entity_id
_entity_poly.type
_entity_poly.pdbx_seq_one_letter_code
_entity_poly.pdbx_strand_id
1 'polypeptide(L)'
;MNIAKAKTFLIITVIIDSMGIGLIGPVMPTLLKELGSPDVSTAAIWGGLLATSFAFMQFCFGPLLGNLSDSYGRRPILLVSLLVMAFDYLIMGFASSIWILFIGRLIGGITAATHSTAMAYMADISKNNEKSQNFGLIGAAFGIGFVLGPLLGGVLGEFSARAPFFAAAGLA
;
A
#
# COMPACT_ATOMS: atom_id res chain seq x y z
N MET A 1 -7.83 -14.07 19.63
CA MET A 1 -7.64 -12.61 19.81
C MET A 1 -9.00 -12.00 20.17
N ASN A 2 -9.06 -11.07 21.13
CA ASN A 2 -10.34 -10.39 21.47
C ASN A 2 -10.80 -9.57 20.25
N ILE A 3 -12.12 -9.53 19.98
CA ILE A 3 -12.72 -8.82 18.83
C ILE A 3 -12.30 -7.35 18.80
N ALA A 4 -12.24 -6.67 19.94
CA ALA A 4 -11.79 -5.28 20.02
C ALA A 4 -10.34 -5.11 19.52
N LYS A 5 -9.43 -5.99 19.93
CA LYS A 5 -8.04 -5.99 19.45
C LYS A 5 -7.93 -6.29 17.97
N ALA A 6 -8.81 -7.16 17.42
CA ALA A 6 -8.86 -7.45 16.00
C ALA A 6 -9.31 -6.22 15.19
N LYS A 7 -10.36 -5.52 15.63
CA LYS A 7 -10.83 -4.29 14.99
C LYS A 7 -9.74 -3.20 15.00
N THR A 8 -9.06 -2.99 16.13
CA THR A 8 -7.95 -2.02 16.21
C THR A 8 -6.80 -2.38 15.28
N PHE A 9 -6.41 -3.65 15.25
CA PHE A 9 -5.37 -4.13 14.32
C PHE A 9 -5.74 -3.84 12.87
N LEU A 10 -6.98 -4.13 12.44
CA LEU A 10 -7.45 -3.87 11.08
C LEU A 10 -7.42 -2.38 10.74
N ILE A 11 -7.90 -1.52 11.64
CA ILE A 11 -7.91 -0.07 11.43
C ILE A 11 -6.48 0.45 11.25
N ILE A 12 -5.54 0.06 12.12
CA ILE A 12 -4.14 0.47 12.03
C ILE A 12 -3.52 -0.05 10.73
N THR A 13 -3.73 -1.31 10.38
CA THR A 13 -3.22 -1.92 9.14
C THR A 13 -3.70 -1.14 7.91
N VAL A 14 -4.99 -0.80 7.84
CA VAL A 14 -5.54 -0.06 6.69
C VAL A 14 -5.02 1.38 6.64
N ILE A 15 -4.84 2.04 7.79
CA ILE A 15 -4.23 3.38 7.83
C ILE A 15 -2.80 3.32 7.29
N ILE A 16 -1.98 2.39 7.75
CA ILE A 16 -0.59 2.24 7.31
C ILE A 16 -0.53 1.94 5.81
N ASP A 17 -1.32 0.98 5.34
CA ASP A 17 -1.39 0.59 3.92
C ASP A 17 -1.76 1.78 3.02
N SER A 18 -2.87 2.46 3.33
CA SER A 18 -3.33 3.61 2.53
C SER A 18 -2.41 4.83 2.64
N MET A 19 -1.77 5.03 3.79
CA MET A 19 -0.77 6.08 3.98
C MET A 19 0.48 5.80 3.13
N GLY A 20 0.94 4.55 3.06
CA GLY A 20 2.04 4.14 2.20
C GLY A 20 1.77 4.44 0.72
N ILE A 21 0.56 4.15 0.24
CA ILE A 21 0.13 4.50 -1.13
C ILE A 21 0.20 6.02 -1.34
N GLY A 22 -0.31 6.78 -0.38
CA GLY A 22 -0.35 8.25 -0.45
C GLY A 22 1.02 8.92 -0.39
N LEU A 23 1.97 8.36 0.37
CA LEU A 23 3.35 8.86 0.49
C LEU A 23 4.09 8.92 -0.85
N ILE A 24 3.82 7.97 -1.74
CA ILE A 24 4.53 7.82 -3.03
C ILE A 24 4.12 8.88 -4.03
N GLY A 25 2.83 9.27 -4.06
CA GLY A 25 2.27 10.15 -5.07
C GLY A 25 3.07 11.44 -5.30
N PRO A 26 3.32 12.26 -4.29
CA PRO A 26 4.01 13.54 -4.43
C PRO A 26 5.46 13.43 -4.90
N VAL A 27 6.16 12.36 -4.53
CA VAL A 27 7.62 12.22 -4.77
C VAL A 27 7.97 11.41 -6.00
N MET A 28 7.04 10.63 -6.54
CA MET A 28 7.29 9.77 -7.70
C MET A 28 7.81 10.57 -8.93
N PRO A 29 7.24 11.71 -9.32
CA PRO A 29 7.75 12.47 -10.46
C PRO A 29 9.19 12.94 -10.27
N THR A 30 9.55 13.35 -9.04
CA THR A 30 10.90 13.79 -8.70
C THR A 30 11.88 12.63 -8.76
N LEU A 31 11.54 11.47 -8.19
CA LEU A 31 12.36 10.27 -8.23
C LEU A 31 12.59 9.79 -9.69
N LEU A 32 11.55 9.81 -10.52
CA LEU A 32 11.68 9.42 -11.93
C LEU A 32 12.60 10.35 -12.72
N LYS A 33 12.61 11.64 -12.42
CA LYS A 33 13.57 12.60 -12.99
C LYS A 33 15.00 12.30 -12.54
N GLU A 34 15.23 12.01 -11.26
CA GLU A 34 16.54 11.60 -10.74
C GLU A 34 17.06 10.32 -11.42
N LEU A 35 16.16 9.41 -11.80
CA LEU A 35 16.49 8.15 -12.47
C LEU A 35 16.63 8.28 -13.99
N GLY A 36 16.66 9.50 -14.52
CA GLY A 36 17.01 9.77 -15.91
C GLY A 36 15.82 10.04 -16.84
N SER A 37 14.63 10.34 -16.32
CA SER A 37 13.54 10.83 -17.18
C SER A 37 13.86 12.25 -17.65
N PRO A 38 13.96 12.49 -18.98
CA PRO A 38 14.46 13.76 -19.50
C PRO A 38 13.51 14.95 -19.25
N ASP A 39 12.22 14.67 -19.15
CA ASP A 39 11.16 15.67 -18.98
C ASP A 39 9.99 15.17 -18.14
N VAL A 40 9.05 16.08 -17.80
CA VAL A 40 7.86 15.78 -17.00
C VAL A 40 6.92 14.84 -17.72
N SER A 41 6.82 14.92 -19.04
CA SER A 41 5.94 14.07 -19.86
C SER A 41 6.40 12.61 -19.79
N THR A 42 7.69 12.36 -20.00
CA THR A 42 8.30 11.03 -19.89
C THR A 42 8.17 10.48 -18.46
N ALA A 43 8.40 11.31 -17.44
CA ALA A 43 8.20 10.90 -16.04
C ALA A 43 6.74 10.52 -15.76
N ALA A 44 5.76 11.25 -16.31
CA ALA A 44 4.34 10.92 -16.18
C ALA A 44 3.98 9.60 -16.84
N ILE A 45 4.54 9.30 -18.04
CA ILE A 45 4.34 8.02 -18.74
C ILE A 45 4.89 6.86 -17.87
N TRP A 46 6.11 6.98 -17.36
CA TRP A 46 6.69 5.97 -16.48
C TRP A 46 5.89 5.80 -15.18
N GLY A 47 5.46 6.91 -14.57
CA GLY A 47 4.59 6.87 -13.40
C GLY A 47 3.29 6.11 -13.66
N GLY A 48 2.66 6.37 -14.81
CA GLY A 48 1.47 5.65 -15.28
C GLY A 48 1.72 4.16 -15.49
N LEU A 49 2.84 3.80 -16.13
CA LEU A 49 3.23 2.39 -16.35
C LEU A 49 3.48 1.66 -15.03
N LEU A 50 4.18 2.30 -14.08
CA LEU A 50 4.43 1.74 -12.74
C LEU A 50 3.13 1.53 -11.97
N ALA A 51 2.21 2.50 -11.99
CA ALA A 51 0.91 2.37 -11.35
C ALA A 51 0.05 1.28 -12.02
N THR A 52 0.04 1.22 -13.35
CA THR A 52 -0.71 0.21 -14.10
C THR A 52 -0.17 -1.19 -13.85
N SER A 53 1.16 -1.37 -13.82
CA SER A 53 1.77 -2.68 -13.54
C SER A 53 1.43 -3.19 -12.15
N PHE A 54 1.45 -2.32 -11.15
CA PHE A 54 1.02 -2.64 -9.79
C PHE A 54 -0.47 -3.04 -9.75
N ALA A 55 -1.35 -2.22 -10.32
CA ALA A 55 -2.79 -2.48 -10.36
C ALA A 55 -3.13 -3.77 -11.14
N PHE A 56 -2.41 -4.04 -12.23
CA PHE A 56 -2.57 -5.26 -13.01
C PHE A 56 -2.21 -6.51 -12.20
N MET A 57 -1.07 -6.48 -11.49
CA MET A 57 -0.69 -7.58 -10.61
C MET A 57 -1.68 -7.76 -9.45
N GLN A 58 -2.13 -6.68 -8.84
CA GLN A 58 -3.16 -6.70 -7.81
C GLN A 58 -4.46 -7.33 -8.31
N PHE A 59 -4.89 -7.00 -9.53
CA PHE A 59 -6.08 -7.60 -10.16
C PHE A 59 -5.90 -9.10 -10.40
N CYS A 60 -4.77 -9.52 -10.95
CA CYS A 60 -4.50 -10.93 -11.25
C CYS A 60 -4.37 -11.79 -9.98
N PHE A 61 -3.68 -11.29 -8.96
CA PHE A 61 -3.37 -12.04 -7.74
C PHE A 61 -4.35 -11.81 -6.59
N GLY A 62 -5.18 -10.78 -6.66
CA GLY A 62 -6.18 -10.47 -5.63
C GLY A 62 -7.10 -11.66 -5.29
N PRO A 63 -7.72 -12.34 -6.26
CA PRO A 63 -8.54 -13.52 -5.99
C PRO A 63 -7.76 -14.68 -5.35
N LEU A 64 -6.50 -14.87 -5.76
CA LEU A 64 -5.62 -15.89 -5.17
C LEU A 64 -5.34 -15.61 -3.70
N LEU A 65 -4.98 -14.36 -3.40
CA LEU A 65 -4.73 -13.93 -2.01
C LEU A 65 -6.01 -13.98 -1.17
N GLY A 66 -7.16 -13.68 -1.76
CA GLY A 66 -8.47 -13.88 -1.13
C GLY A 66 -8.65 -15.32 -0.67
N ASN A 67 -8.50 -16.28 -1.57
CA ASN A 67 -8.61 -17.71 -1.29
C ASN A 67 -7.57 -18.19 -0.26
N LEU A 68 -6.33 -17.70 -0.37
CA LEU A 68 -5.29 -18.02 0.62
C LEU A 68 -5.65 -17.46 2.00
N SER A 69 -6.23 -16.28 2.07
CA SER A 69 -6.65 -15.68 3.33
C SER A 69 -7.82 -16.41 3.98
N ASP A 70 -8.69 -17.04 3.17
CA ASP A 70 -9.76 -17.90 3.66
C ASP A 70 -9.20 -19.19 4.23
N SER A 71 -8.18 -19.77 3.61
CA SER A 71 -7.62 -21.08 3.98
C SER A 71 -6.62 -20.99 5.14
N TYR A 72 -5.70 -20.02 5.12
CA TYR A 72 -4.62 -19.86 6.10
C TYR A 72 -4.94 -18.85 7.21
N GLY A 73 -6.08 -18.18 7.08
CA GLY A 73 -6.53 -17.13 8.00
C GLY A 73 -6.19 -15.72 7.52
N ARG A 74 -7.07 -14.77 7.84
CA ARG A 74 -6.97 -13.36 7.39
C ARG A 74 -5.71 -12.65 7.91
N ARG A 75 -5.42 -12.85 9.21
CA ARG A 75 -4.31 -12.13 9.87
C ARG A 75 -2.93 -12.46 9.32
N PRO A 76 -2.53 -13.74 9.13
CA PRO A 76 -1.24 -14.06 8.53
C PRO A 76 -1.05 -13.44 7.14
N ILE A 77 -2.08 -13.48 6.29
CA ILE A 77 -2.01 -12.90 4.94
C ILE A 77 -1.84 -11.39 5.00
N LEU A 78 -2.56 -10.68 5.89
CA LEU A 78 -2.36 -9.24 6.10
C LEU A 78 -0.93 -8.89 6.52
N LEU A 79 -0.36 -9.66 7.45
CA LEU A 79 1.01 -9.44 7.91
C LEU A 79 2.05 -9.70 6.80
N VAL A 80 1.85 -10.75 6.01
CA VAL A 80 2.71 -11.04 4.84
C VAL A 80 2.58 -9.93 3.80
N SER A 81 1.38 -9.44 3.52
CA SER A 81 1.16 -8.33 2.58
C SER A 81 1.87 -7.05 3.05
N LEU A 82 1.77 -6.69 4.33
CA LEU A 82 2.50 -5.54 4.90
C LEU A 82 4.01 -5.73 4.81
N LEU A 83 4.52 -6.92 5.15
CA LEU A 83 5.94 -7.22 5.06
C LEU A 83 6.48 -7.09 3.64
N VAL A 84 5.77 -7.65 2.64
CA VAL A 84 6.19 -7.52 1.23
C VAL A 84 6.09 -6.07 0.77
N MET A 85 5.09 -5.32 1.23
CA MET A 85 4.97 -3.89 0.95
C MET A 85 6.13 -3.10 1.55
N ALA A 86 6.59 -3.42 2.78
CA ALA A 86 7.78 -2.82 3.36
C ALA A 86 9.03 -3.08 2.48
N PHE A 87 9.19 -4.30 1.99
CA PHE A 87 10.28 -4.64 1.06
C PHE A 87 10.17 -3.89 -0.28
N ASP A 88 8.96 -3.77 -0.84
CA ASP A 88 8.75 -2.98 -2.05
C ASP A 88 9.16 -1.52 -1.85
N TYR A 89 8.80 -0.90 -0.73
CA TYR A 89 9.24 0.46 -0.40
C TYR A 89 10.75 0.57 -0.24
N LEU A 90 11.41 -0.42 0.36
CA LEU A 90 12.89 -0.45 0.42
C LEU A 90 13.50 -0.55 -0.97
N ILE A 91 12.98 -1.43 -1.83
CA ILE A 91 13.43 -1.54 -3.24
C ILE A 91 13.29 -0.19 -3.94
N MET A 92 12.16 0.50 -3.76
CA MET A 92 11.94 1.82 -4.35
C MET A 92 12.88 2.88 -3.78
N GLY A 93 13.12 2.88 -2.47
CA GLY A 93 14.04 3.81 -1.80
C GLY A 93 15.49 3.64 -2.27
N PHE A 94 15.93 2.43 -2.56
CA PHE A 94 17.27 2.12 -3.07
C PHE A 94 17.36 2.04 -4.60
N ALA A 95 16.27 2.24 -5.32
CA ALA A 95 16.26 2.10 -6.77
C ALA A 95 17.29 3.04 -7.43
N SER A 96 18.13 2.48 -8.28
CA SER A 96 19.11 3.18 -9.11
C SER A 96 18.70 3.25 -10.60
N SER A 97 17.57 2.62 -10.95
CA SER A 97 17.00 2.67 -12.30
C SER A 97 15.48 2.51 -12.27
N ILE A 98 14.81 2.98 -13.31
CA ILE A 98 13.35 2.84 -13.48
C ILE A 98 12.94 1.37 -13.54
N TRP A 99 13.80 0.48 -14.05
CA TRP A 99 13.53 -0.96 -14.13
C TRP A 99 13.45 -1.62 -12.75
N ILE A 100 14.25 -1.16 -11.79
CA ILE A 100 14.18 -1.64 -10.39
C ILE A 100 12.85 -1.21 -9.77
N LEU A 101 12.39 0.02 -10.01
CA LEU A 101 11.06 0.47 -9.60
C LEU A 101 9.96 -0.40 -10.21
N PHE A 102 10.10 -0.74 -11.48
CA PHE A 102 9.11 -1.57 -12.18
C PHE A 102 9.01 -2.98 -11.57
N ILE A 103 10.15 -3.61 -11.28
CA ILE A 103 10.18 -4.93 -10.60
C ILE A 103 9.56 -4.81 -9.20
N GLY A 104 9.89 -3.77 -8.43
CA GLY A 104 9.28 -3.51 -7.13
C GLY A 104 7.75 -3.42 -7.24
N ARG A 105 7.24 -2.62 -8.18
CA ARG A 105 5.79 -2.50 -8.41
C ARG A 105 5.10 -3.80 -8.79
N LEU A 106 5.76 -4.66 -9.56
CA LEU A 106 5.23 -6.00 -9.87
C LEU A 106 5.14 -6.86 -8.61
N ILE A 107 6.20 -6.91 -7.80
CA ILE A 107 6.24 -7.69 -6.54
C ILE A 107 5.22 -7.14 -5.54
N GLY A 108 5.19 -5.82 -5.32
CA GLY A 108 4.25 -5.18 -4.43
C GLY A 108 2.80 -5.42 -4.86
N GLY A 109 2.52 -5.37 -6.16
CA GLY A 109 1.19 -5.64 -6.71
C GLY A 109 0.68 -7.06 -6.44
N ILE A 110 1.56 -8.06 -6.47
CA ILE A 110 1.18 -9.47 -6.19
C ILE A 110 0.56 -9.60 -4.80
N THR A 111 1.06 -8.88 -3.80
CA THR A 111 0.61 -8.97 -2.41
C THR A 111 -0.35 -7.85 -1.98
N ALA A 112 -0.71 -6.96 -2.88
CA ALA A 112 -1.54 -5.79 -2.61
C ALA A 112 -3.03 -6.11 -2.42
N ALA A 113 -3.34 -7.04 -1.50
CA ALA A 113 -4.72 -7.42 -1.15
C ALA A 113 -5.14 -6.96 0.26
N THR A 114 -4.37 -6.05 0.87
CA THR A 114 -4.58 -5.62 2.25
C THR A 114 -5.99 -5.08 2.48
N HIS A 115 -6.47 -4.19 1.62
CA HIS A 115 -7.81 -3.59 1.79
C HIS A 115 -8.94 -4.62 1.68
N SER A 116 -8.93 -5.48 0.66
CA SER A 116 -9.95 -6.51 0.46
C SER A 116 -9.93 -7.56 1.56
N THR A 117 -8.73 -7.99 1.99
CA THR A 117 -8.57 -8.94 3.10
C THR A 117 -8.99 -8.32 4.44
N ALA A 118 -8.72 -7.03 4.68
CA ALA A 118 -9.18 -6.32 5.88
C ALA A 118 -10.70 -6.19 5.92
N MET A 119 -11.35 -5.90 4.77
CA MET A 119 -12.81 -5.87 4.65
C MET A 119 -13.43 -7.24 4.94
N ALA A 120 -12.86 -8.30 4.37
CA ALA A 120 -13.32 -9.66 4.61
C ALA A 120 -13.13 -10.06 6.09
N TYR A 121 -11.97 -9.75 6.70
CA TYR A 121 -11.73 -10.01 8.10
C TYR A 121 -12.69 -9.24 9.00
N MET A 122 -12.94 -7.96 8.70
CA MET A 122 -13.93 -7.17 9.44
C MET A 122 -15.33 -7.78 9.32
N ALA A 123 -15.72 -8.31 8.14
CA ALA A 123 -16.98 -9.02 7.94
C ALA A 123 -17.09 -10.27 8.83
N ASP A 124 -16.01 -11.05 8.90
CA ASP A 124 -15.96 -12.31 9.67
C ASP A 124 -16.11 -12.08 11.19
N ILE A 125 -15.59 -10.96 11.72
CA ILE A 125 -15.63 -10.64 13.17
C ILE A 125 -16.81 -9.77 13.58
N SER A 126 -17.61 -9.30 12.63
CA SER A 126 -18.73 -8.37 12.87
C SER A 126 -20.06 -9.10 13.00
N LYS A 127 -20.88 -8.73 13.97
CA LYS A 127 -22.28 -9.12 14.02
C LYS A 127 -23.05 -8.48 12.86
N ASN A 128 -24.13 -9.12 12.43
CA ASN A 128 -24.90 -8.66 11.27
C ASN A 128 -25.40 -7.21 11.39
N ASN A 129 -25.80 -6.80 12.59
CA ASN A 129 -26.26 -5.44 12.89
C ASN A 129 -25.14 -4.39 13.01
N GLU A 130 -23.86 -4.82 13.08
CA GLU A 130 -22.69 -3.94 13.21
C GLU A 130 -21.88 -3.82 11.90
N LYS A 131 -22.17 -4.65 10.91
CA LYS A 131 -21.37 -4.74 9.67
C LYS A 131 -21.22 -3.39 8.96
N SER A 132 -22.32 -2.66 8.78
CA SER A 132 -22.31 -1.36 8.10
C SER A 132 -21.43 -0.34 8.83
N GLN A 133 -21.53 -0.28 10.15
CA GLN A 133 -20.70 0.61 10.97
C GLN A 133 -19.22 0.22 10.88
N ASN A 134 -18.92 -1.07 10.99
CA ASN A 134 -17.55 -1.57 10.96
C ASN A 134 -16.89 -1.39 9.58
N PHE A 135 -17.65 -1.51 8.48
CA PHE A 135 -17.16 -1.17 7.14
C PHE A 135 -16.92 0.34 7.00
N GLY A 136 -17.77 1.17 7.61
CA GLY A 136 -17.54 2.61 7.68
C GLY A 136 -16.23 2.96 8.39
N LEU A 137 -15.86 2.23 9.46
CA LEU A 137 -14.58 2.41 10.15
C LEU A 137 -13.38 2.07 9.26
N ILE A 138 -13.46 1.00 8.44
CA ILE A 138 -12.41 0.68 7.47
C ILE A 138 -12.30 1.78 6.39
N GLY A 139 -13.44 2.26 5.89
CA GLY A 139 -13.44 3.38 4.93
C GLY A 139 -12.86 4.66 5.52
N ALA A 140 -13.18 4.99 6.77
CA ALA A 140 -12.60 6.14 7.48
C ALA A 140 -11.08 5.96 7.70
N ALA A 141 -10.64 4.77 8.08
CA ALA A 141 -9.23 4.44 8.23
C ALA A 141 -8.47 4.62 6.91
N PHE A 142 -9.03 4.14 5.79
CA PHE A 142 -8.48 4.35 4.46
C PHE A 142 -8.39 5.85 4.14
N GLY A 143 -9.45 6.62 4.36
CA GLY A 143 -9.47 8.06 4.11
C GLY A 143 -8.43 8.82 4.94
N ILE A 144 -8.28 8.49 6.23
CA ILE A 144 -7.28 9.09 7.13
C ILE A 144 -5.86 8.81 6.58
N GLY A 145 -5.55 7.56 6.28
CA GLY A 145 -4.22 7.20 5.73
C GLY A 145 -3.96 7.87 4.39
N PHE A 146 -4.96 7.91 3.50
CA PHE A 146 -4.84 8.54 2.19
C PHE A 146 -4.65 10.08 2.25
N VAL A 147 -5.11 10.73 3.30
CA VAL A 147 -4.85 12.17 3.55
C VAL A 147 -3.49 12.38 4.21
N LEU A 148 -3.14 11.56 5.21
CA LEU A 148 -1.86 11.67 5.90
C LEU A 148 -0.67 11.32 5.00
N GLY A 149 -0.87 10.38 4.06
CA GLY A 149 0.16 9.93 3.13
C GLY A 149 0.78 11.07 2.33
N PRO A 150 0.04 11.79 1.48
CA PRO A 150 0.57 12.90 0.71
C PRO A 150 1.14 14.03 1.56
N LEU A 151 0.55 14.30 2.73
CA LEU A 151 1.05 15.30 3.67
C LEU A 151 2.47 14.95 4.14
N LEU A 152 2.65 13.73 4.65
CA LEU A 152 3.96 13.25 5.10
C LEU A 152 4.92 13.06 3.91
N GLY A 153 4.43 12.58 2.78
CA GLY A 153 5.20 12.42 1.55
C GLY A 153 5.75 13.74 1.02
N GLY A 154 4.96 14.81 1.05
CA GLY A 154 5.38 16.14 0.69
C GLY A 154 6.47 16.69 1.61
N VAL A 155 6.24 16.66 2.92
CA VAL A 155 7.21 17.12 3.93
C VAL A 155 8.53 16.34 3.86
N LEU A 156 8.47 15.02 3.80
CA LEU A 156 9.67 14.18 3.69
C LEU A 156 10.37 14.34 2.33
N GLY A 157 9.60 14.58 1.28
CA GLY A 157 10.08 14.82 -0.08
C GLY A 157 10.93 16.09 -0.21
N GLU A 158 10.75 17.09 0.66
CA GLU A 158 11.61 18.28 0.72
C GLU A 158 13.04 17.96 1.14
N PHE A 159 13.23 16.92 1.97
CA PHE A 159 14.57 16.48 2.38
C PHE A 159 15.22 15.60 1.31
N SER A 160 14.47 14.69 0.73
CA SER A 160 14.92 13.79 -0.35
C SER A 160 13.72 13.10 -1.01
N ALA A 161 13.77 12.94 -2.33
CA ALA A 161 12.76 12.16 -3.07
C ALA A 161 12.66 10.70 -2.57
N ARG A 162 13.66 10.20 -1.85
CA ARG A 162 13.73 8.84 -1.33
C ARG A 162 13.26 8.69 0.13
N ALA A 163 13.27 9.78 0.91
CA ALA A 163 12.90 9.76 2.33
C ALA A 163 11.49 9.20 2.59
N PRO A 164 10.45 9.51 1.80
CA PRO A 164 9.12 8.95 1.99
C PRO A 164 9.06 7.43 1.85
N PHE A 165 9.87 6.83 0.97
CA PHE A 165 9.91 5.37 0.80
C PHE A 165 10.49 4.66 2.02
N PHE A 166 11.56 5.20 2.60
CA PHE A 166 12.12 4.66 3.84
C PHE A 166 11.18 4.81 5.02
N ALA A 167 10.47 5.95 5.11
CA ALA A 167 9.44 6.15 6.12
C ALA A 167 8.28 5.16 5.96
N ALA A 168 7.80 4.95 4.73
CA ALA A 168 6.75 3.98 4.41
C ALA A 168 7.18 2.55 4.76
N ALA A 169 8.42 2.17 4.42
CA ALA A 169 8.98 0.86 4.76
C ALA A 169 9.08 0.61 6.28
N GLY A 170 9.40 1.66 7.05
CA GLY A 170 9.47 1.56 8.51
C GLY A 170 8.11 1.53 9.22
N LEU A 171 7.04 1.94 8.55
CA LEU A 171 5.68 1.93 9.07
C LEU A 171 4.93 0.62 8.74
N ALA A 172 5.28 -0.04 7.64
CA ALA A 172 4.65 -1.27 7.18
C ALA A 172 5.24 -2.50 7.87
#